data_41fd1186e0fafd12a17cc7be520e50ac
#
_entry.id   41fd1186e0fafd12a17cc7be520e50ac
#
_cell.length_a   1.000
_cell.length_b   1.000
_cell.length_c   1.000
_cell.angle_alpha   90.00
_cell.angle_beta   90.00
_cell.angle_gamma   90.00
#
_symmetry.space_group_name_H-M   'P 1'
#
loop_
_entity.id
_entity.type
_entity.pdbx_description
1 polymer ?
#
loop_
_entity_poly.entity_id
_entity_poly.type
_entity_poly.pdbx_seq_one_letter_code
_entity_poly.pdbx_strand_id
1 'polypeptide(L)'
;MLWAISVHLDKYLVERFFKDSDVAIMVLFTALIVVLALPIIWYFEPTVLNPSLGSIALIALAGILYMTGMLFYLRALQSEEASVVAPFFQTGPLFGYVLAYFVLGETLSPRQMLGGALIIVGALFVSLRFGRNMKTFKTRLAALMVTCSLIMAVSSLIFKVFALRVEFWTTTFWMFVGEGIFGTVLLMIPSYRRQFLTLLRTNTAALLSINASNELVNLGGGLGNRYALLLAPLSLVQAIGSTTTLFVFAFGVVLSVFFPWFGRETLSGWELLQKGVAAVLVATGVALVTR
;
A
#
# COMPACT_ATOMS: atom_id res chain seq x y z
N MET A 1 -1.80 9.46 5.42
CA MET A 1 -3.22 9.70 5.72
C MET A 1 -4.16 9.08 4.67
N LEU A 2 -4.05 9.38 3.37
CA LEU A 2 -4.96 8.82 2.34
C LEU A 2 -5.02 7.30 2.38
N TRP A 3 -3.90 6.61 2.41
CA TRP A 3 -3.88 5.14 2.55
C TRP A 3 -4.53 4.62 3.83
N ALA A 4 -4.51 5.39 4.92
CA ALA A 4 -5.21 4.97 6.12
C ALA A 4 -6.74 4.98 5.94
N ILE A 5 -7.26 5.94 5.17
CA ILE A 5 -8.68 5.97 4.77
C ILE A 5 -8.97 4.78 3.87
N SER A 6 -8.11 4.55 2.84
CA SER A 6 -8.26 3.41 1.92
C SER A 6 -8.29 2.07 2.65
N VAL A 7 -7.42 1.85 3.65
CA VAL A 7 -7.40 0.59 4.43
C VAL A 7 -8.75 0.32 5.11
N HIS A 8 -9.43 1.34 5.65
CA HIS A 8 -10.75 1.16 6.24
C HIS A 8 -11.83 0.90 5.20
N LEU A 9 -11.75 1.57 4.04
CA LEU A 9 -12.65 1.32 2.91
C LEU A 9 -12.43 -0.08 2.33
N ASP A 10 -11.17 -0.51 2.16
CA ASP A 10 -10.83 -1.87 1.73
C ASP A 10 -11.43 -2.92 2.67
N LYS A 11 -11.24 -2.74 3.99
CA LYS A 11 -11.80 -3.64 4.98
C LYS A 11 -13.32 -3.71 4.89
N TYR A 12 -13.98 -2.56 4.80
CA TYR A 12 -15.44 -2.48 4.64
C TYR A 12 -15.91 -3.18 3.36
N LEU A 13 -15.22 -2.95 2.24
CA LEU A 13 -15.53 -3.60 0.96
C LEU A 13 -15.35 -5.11 1.05
N VAL A 14 -14.21 -5.59 1.57
CA VAL A 14 -13.91 -7.03 1.73
C VAL A 14 -14.98 -7.72 2.59
N GLU A 15 -15.32 -7.14 3.75
CA GLU A 15 -16.25 -7.77 4.69
C GLU A 15 -17.71 -7.76 4.21
N ARG A 16 -18.11 -6.74 3.46
CA ARG A 16 -19.51 -6.56 3.09
C ARG A 16 -19.85 -7.03 1.67
N PHE A 17 -18.95 -6.83 0.73
CA PHE A 17 -19.25 -7.06 -0.69
C PHE A 17 -18.40 -8.15 -1.35
N PHE A 18 -17.21 -8.42 -0.81
CA PHE A 18 -16.28 -9.41 -1.36
C PHE A 18 -16.09 -10.63 -0.45
N LYS A 19 -16.97 -10.83 0.54
CA LYS A 19 -16.86 -11.95 1.48
C LYS A 19 -16.88 -13.31 0.78
N ASP A 20 -17.71 -13.42 -0.26
CA ASP A 20 -17.89 -14.66 -1.04
C ASP A 20 -17.18 -14.59 -2.41
N SER A 21 -16.37 -13.56 -2.65
CA SER A 21 -15.64 -13.34 -3.90
C SER A 21 -14.14 -13.36 -3.66
N ASP A 22 -13.37 -13.67 -4.70
CA ASP A 22 -11.90 -13.56 -4.63
C ASP A 22 -11.47 -12.09 -4.58
N VAL A 23 -10.57 -11.75 -3.69
CA VAL A 23 -10.01 -10.38 -3.57
C VAL A 23 -9.27 -9.91 -4.84
N ALA A 24 -8.91 -10.82 -5.74
CA ALA A 24 -8.42 -10.47 -7.08
C ALA A 24 -9.39 -9.54 -7.83
N ILE A 25 -10.69 -9.56 -7.51
CA ILE A 25 -11.68 -8.67 -8.11
C ILE A 25 -11.44 -7.21 -7.67
N MET A 26 -11.00 -6.97 -6.45
CA MET A 26 -10.64 -5.61 -6.00
C MET A 26 -9.44 -5.09 -6.80
N VAL A 27 -8.44 -5.93 -7.05
CA VAL A 27 -7.28 -5.58 -7.89
C VAL A 27 -7.70 -5.22 -9.32
N LEU A 28 -8.77 -5.83 -9.86
CA LEU A 28 -9.33 -5.46 -11.18
C LEU A 28 -9.92 -4.05 -11.18
N PHE A 29 -10.55 -3.61 -10.08
CA PHE A 29 -11.04 -2.24 -9.99
C PHE A 29 -9.87 -1.23 -9.94
N THR A 30 -8.82 -1.52 -9.20
CA THR A 30 -7.60 -0.70 -9.20
C THR A 30 -7.03 -0.59 -10.62
N ALA A 31 -6.86 -1.73 -11.32
CA ALA A 31 -6.37 -1.75 -12.70
C ALA A 31 -7.26 -0.93 -13.65
N LEU A 32 -8.59 -0.98 -13.49
CA LEU A 32 -9.51 -0.19 -14.30
C LEU A 32 -9.30 1.31 -14.10
N ILE A 33 -9.20 1.76 -12.85
CA ILE A 33 -9.03 3.20 -12.53
C ILE A 33 -7.70 3.73 -13.08
N VAL A 34 -6.60 2.99 -12.93
CA VAL A 34 -5.30 3.44 -13.46
C VAL A 34 -5.27 3.46 -14.99
N VAL A 35 -5.95 2.51 -15.65
CA VAL A 35 -6.10 2.52 -17.12
C VAL A 35 -6.89 3.73 -17.58
N LEU A 36 -7.94 4.12 -16.86
CA LEU A 36 -8.71 5.34 -17.15
C LEU A 36 -7.90 6.63 -16.93
N ALA A 37 -6.86 6.60 -16.10
CA ALA A 37 -5.95 7.73 -15.91
C ALA A 37 -4.93 7.89 -17.06
N LEU A 38 -4.64 6.84 -17.85
CA LEU A 38 -3.65 6.88 -18.93
C LEU A 38 -3.91 7.96 -20.00
N PRO A 39 -5.14 8.08 -20.56
CA PRO A 39 -5.43 9.12 -21.54
C PRO A 39 -5.25 10.54 -20.97
N ILE A 40 -5.54 10.72 -19.68
CA ILE A 40 -5.38 12.01 -19.01
C ILE A 40 -3.89 12.37 -18.93
N ILE A 41 -3.05 11.43 -18.45
CA ILE A 41 -1.60 11.66 -18.37
C ILE A 41 -1.02 11.94 -19.77
N TRP A 42 -1.40 11.14 -20.76
CA TRP A 42 -0.92 11.34 -22.14
C TRP A 42 -1.34 12.67 -22.74
N TYR A 43 -2.55 13.16 -22.45
CA TYR A 43 -3.02 14.45 -22.92
C TYR A 43 -2.20 15.62 -22.40
N PHE A 44 -1.83 15.58 -21.10
CA PHE A 44 -1.03 16.64 -20.48
C PHE A 44 0.48 16.48 -20.72
N GLU A 45 0.96 15.27 -20.95
CA GLU A 45 2.39 14.95 -21.14
C GLU A 45 2.56 13.97 -22.32
N PRO A 46 2.49 14.47 -23.57
CA PRO A 46 2.61 13.60 -24.76
C PRO A 46 3.97 12.90 -24.89
N THR A 47 5.00 13.39 -24.20
CA THR A 47 6.38 12.85 -24.22
C THR A 47 6.50 11.50 -23.51
N VAL A 48 5.45 11.03 -22.83
CA VAL A 48 5.40 9.72 -22.15
C VAL A 48 5.68 8.54 -23.09
N LEU A 49 5.53 8.70 -24.40
CA LEU A 49 5.77 7.66 -25.39
C LEU A 49 7.23 7.57 -25.88
N ASN A 50 8.11 8.51 -25.49
CA ASN A 50 9.48 8.63 -26.00
C ASN A 50 10.54 7.67 -25.40
N PRO A 51 10.33 7.00 -24.23
CA PRO A 51 11.38 6.15 -23.66
C PRO A 51 11.74 4.95 -24.54
N SER A 52 12.95 4.43 -24.33
CA SER A 52 13.38 3.19 -24.97
C SER A 52 12.51 1.99 -24.55
N LEU A 53 12.36 1.01 -25.45
CA LEU A 53 11.58 -0.21 -25.15
C LEU A 53 12.06 -0.93 -23.89
N GLY A 54 13.38 -0.95 -23.62
CA GLY A 54 13.93 -1.53 -22.40
C GLY A 54 13.48 -0.79 -21.14
N SER A 55 13.44 0.54 -21.16
CA SER A 55 12.93 1.35 -20.05
C SER A 55 11.44 1.10 -19.84
N ILE A 56 10.67 1.09 -20.92
CA ILE A 56 9.22 0.79 -20.89
C ILE A 56 8.95 -0.56 -20.23
N ALA A 57 9.66 -1.61 -20.67
CA ALA A 57 9.48 -2.96 -20.15
C ALA A 57 9.79 -3.05 -18.65
N LEU A 58 10.86 -2.41 -18.17
CA LEU A 58 11.24 -2.42 -16.76
C LEU A 58 10.27 -1.60 -15.90
N ILE A 59 9.80 -0.45 -16.39
CA ILE A 59 8.82 0.36 -15.68
C ILE A 59 7.46 -0.37 -15.62
N ALA A 60 7.01 -0.98 -16.71
CA ALA A 60 5.80 -1.78 -16.72
C ALA A 60 5.92 -3.00 -15.79
N LEU A 61 7.09 -3.64 -15.72
CA LEU A 61 7.35 -4.69 -14.73
C LEU A 61 7.18 -4.20 -13.29
N ALA A 62 7.59 -2.96 -12.97
CA ALA A 62 7.35 -2.38 -11.64
C ALA A 62 5.85 -2.29 -11.33
N GLY A 63 5.02 -1.93 -12.32
CA GLY A 63 3.55 -1.92 -12.17
C GLY A 63 2.98 -3.33 -11.93
N ILE A 64 3.44 -4.32 -12.69
CA ILE A 64 3.05 -5.72 -12.49
C ILE A 64 3.44 -6.21 -11.09
N LEU A 65 4.65 -5.89 -10.62
CA LEU A 65 5.13 -6.22 -9.28
C LEU A 65 4.27 -5.55 -8.21
N TYR A 66 3.93 -4.27 -8.38
CA TYR A 66 3.05 -3.55 -7.45
C TYR A 66 1.69 -4.26 -7.30
N MET A 67 1.04 -4.61 -8.40
CA MET A 67 -0.24 -5.33 -8.40
C MET A 67 -0.13 -6.73 -7.79
N THR A 68 1.00 -7.42 -8.03
CA THR A 68 1.29 -8.72 -7.40
C THR A 68 1.39 -8.58 -5.88
N GLY A 69 2.10 -7.56 -5.40
CA GLY A 69 2.19 -7.24 -3.97
C GLY A 69 0.82 -6.90 -3.38
N MET A 70 0.02 -6.09 -4.09
CA MET A 70 -1.34 -5.74 -3.67
C MET A 70 -2.25 -6.97 -3.55
N LEU A 71 -2.16 -7.90 -4.50
CA LEU A 71 -2.91 -9.16 -4.44
C LEU A 71 -2.51 -10.00 -3.22
N PHE A 72 -1.21 -10.07 -2.88
CA PHE A 72 -0.74 -10.78 -1.69
C PHE A 72 -1.23 -10.12 -0.40
N TYR A 73 -1.19 -8.81 -0.35
CA TYR A 73 -1.74 -8.03 0.76
C TYR A 73 -3.24 -8.28 0.97
N LEU A 74 -4.04 -8.17 -0.08
CA LEU A 74 -5.49 -8.40 0.01
C LEU A 74 -5.83 -9.84 0.40
N ARG A 75 -5.08 -10.83 -0.08
CA ARG A 75 -5.21 -12.23 0.36
C ARG A 75 -4.88 -12.42 1.83
N ALA A 76 -3.88 -11.72 2.33
CA ALA A 76 -3.57 -11.72 3.76
C ALA A 76 -4.72 -11.10 4.57
N LEU A 77 -5.27 -9.96 4.13
CA LEU A 77 -6.43 -9.31 4.77
C LEU A 77 -7.71 -10.15 4.74
N GLN A 78 -7.92 -10.95 3.70
CA GLN A 78 -9.06 -11.86 3.61
C GLN A 78 -8.97 -13.00 4.62
N SER A 79 -7.74 -13.46 4.91
CA SER A 79 -7.51 -14.60 5.80
C SER A 79 -7.30 -14.21 7.27
N GLU A 80 -6.92 -12.97 7.54
CA GLU A 80 -6.50 -12.49 8.86
C GLU A 80 -6.99 -11.07 9.15
N GLU A 81 -7.00 -10.72 10.43
CA GLU A 81 -7.31 -9.35 10.85
C GLU A 81 -6.23 -8.36 10.39
N ALA A 82 -6.63 -7.14 10.02
CA ALA A 82 -5.71 -6.08 9.59
C ALA A 82 -4.60 -5.82 10.61
N SER A 83 -4.90 -5.93 11.91
CA SER A 83 -3.94 -5.78 13.01
C SER A 83 -2.87 -6.87 13.07
N VAL A 84 -3.11 -8.04 12.47
CA VAL A 84 -2.15 -9.14 12.36
C VAL A 84 -1.29 -8.98 11.09
N VAL A 85 -1.87 -8.43 10.02
CA VAL A 85 -1.19 -8.19 8.74
C VAL A 85 -0.27 -6.96 8.79
N ALA A 86 -0.71 -5.88 9.43
CA ALA A 86 -0.02 -4.58 9.45
C ALA A 86 1.45 -4.63 9.95
N PRO A 87 1.86 -5.42 10.98
CA PRO A 87 3.24 -5.48 11.42
C PRO A 87 4.23 -5.90 10.34
N PHE A 88 3.81 -6.74 9.41
CA PHE A 88 4.70 -7.24 8.35
C PHE A 88 5.08 -6.18 7.33
N PHE A 89 4.25 -5.15 7.12
CA PHE A 89 4.62 -4.02 6.27
C PHE A 89 5.83 -3.25 6.78
N GLN A 90 6.14 -3.35 8.09
CA GLN A 90 7.31 -2.71 8.69
C GLN A 90 8.63 -3.34 8.23
N THR A 91 8.59 -4.47 7.52
CA THR A 91 9.76 -5.03 6.83
C THR A 91 10.10 -4.27 5.54
N GLY A 92 9.15 -3.55 4.95
CA GLY A 92 9.33 -2.76 3.72
C GLY A 92 10.48 -1.76 3.78
N PRO A 93 10.59 -0.88 4.81
CA PRO A 93 11.71 0.04 4.97
C PRO A 93 13.08 -0.63 5.04
N LEU A 94 13.17 -1.84 5.61
CA LEU A 94 14.42 -2.59 5.69
C LEU A 94 14.85 -3.06 4.29
N PHE A 95 13.93 -3.62 3.51
CA PHE A 95 14.20 -3.96 2.12
C PHE A 95 14.52 -2.73 1.29
N GLY A 96 13.77 -1.64 1.48
CA GLY A 96 14.01 -0.36 0.82
C GLY A 96 15.42 0.16 1.06
N TYR A 97 15.90 0.11 2.31
CA TYR A 97 17.26 0.52 2.65
C TYR A 97 18.33 -0.35 1.95
N VAL A 98 18.21 -1.68 2.08
CA VAL A 98 19.18 -2.60 1.46
C VAL A 98 19.22 -2.41 -0.06
N LEU A 99 18.07 -2.37 -0.71
CA LEU A 99 18.00 -2.21 -2.16
C LEU A 99 18.53 -0.85 -2.62
N ALA A 100 18.16 0.25 -1.94
CA ALA A 100 18.60 1.59 -2.28
C ALA A 100 20.11 1.79 -2.04
N TYR A 101 20.67 1.19 -1.01
CA TYR A 101 22.10 1.19 -0.76
C TYR A 101 22.88 0.56 -1.91
N PHE A 102 22.50 -0.65 -2.35
CA PHE A 102 23.22 -1.36 -3.41
C PHE A 102 22.97 -0.81 -4.82
N VAL A 103 21.78 -0.29 -5.09
CA VAL A 103 21.39 0.11 -6.45
C VAL A 103 21.56 1.62 -6.70
N LEU A 104 21.24 2.44 -5.70
CA LEU A 104 21.26 3.90 -5.81
C LEU A 104 22.45 4.54 -5.08
N GLY A 105 23.21 3.77 -4.29
CA GLY A 105 24.27 4.32 -3.42
C GLY A 105 23.70 5.21 -2.30
N GLU A 106 22.41 5.08 -1.96
CA GLU A 106 21.79 5.89 -0.93
C GLU A 106 22.34 5.49 0.46
N THR A 107 22.87 6.47 1.18
CA THR A 107 23.29 6.30 2.56
C THR A 107 22.45 7.14 3.48
N LEU A 108 22.11 6.59 4.65
CA LEU A 108 21.42 7.32 5.70
C LEU A 108 22.42 7.83 6.73
N SER A 109 22.25 9.06 7.19
CA SER A 109 22.98 9.55 8.35
C SER A 109 22.59 8.73 9.61
N PRO A 110 23.47 8.62 10.62
CA PRO A 110 23.12 7.92 11.86
C PRO A 110 21.83 8.44 12.51
N ARG A 111 21.57 9.71 12.38
CA ARG A 111 20.34 10.35 12.86
C ARG A 111 19.10 9.88 12.10
N GLN A 112 19.18 9.79 10.78
CA GLN A 112 18.10 9.26 9.94
C GLN A 112 17.86 7.77 10.19
N MET A 113 18.92 7.00 10.41
CA MET A 113 18.82 5.57 10.80
C MET A 113 18.08 5.42 12.13
N LEU A 114 18.46 6.20 13.15
CA LEU A 114 17.79 6.18 14.45
C LEU A 114 16.31 6.61 14.31
N GLY A 115 16.05 7.68 13.59
CA GLY A 115 14.68 8.15 13.34
C GLY A 115 13.82 7.11 12.62
N GLY A 116 14.35 6.50 11.57
CA GLY A 116 13.68 5.41 10.83
C GLY A 116 13.40 4.20 11.72
N ALA A 117 14.38 3.79 12.54
CA ALA A 117 14.21 2.70 13.51
C ALA A 117 13.11 3.01 14.54
N LEU A 118 13.05 4.22 15.08
CA LEU A 118 11.99 4.64 16.02
C LEU A 118 10.61 4.60 15.38
N ILE A 119 10.47 5.03 14.12
CA ILE A 119 9.21 4.96 13.37
C ILE A 119 8.77 3.51 13.22
N ILE A 120 9.68 2.62 12.77
CA ILE A 120 9.39 1.20 12.57
C ILE A 120 9.00 0.54 13.89
N VAL A 121 9.77 0.76 14.96
CA VAL A 121 9.47 0.21 16.29
C VAL A 121 8.13 0.72 16.81
N GLY A 122 7.84 2.02 16.67
CA GLY A 122 6.56 2.60 17.07
C GLY A 122 5.39 1.99 16.29
N ALA A 123 5.53 1.82 14.98
CA ALA A 123 4.51 1.21 14.13
C ALA A 123 4.30 -0.28 14.46
N LEU A 124 5.36 -1.03 14.70
CA LEU A 124 5.27 -2.41 15.22
C LEU A 124 4.58 -2.46 16.58
N PHE A 125 4.92 -1.55 17.48
CA PHE A 125 4.36 -1.51 18.82
C PHE A 125 2.84 -1.27 18.81
N VAL A 126 2.32 -0.41 17.92
CA VAL A 126 0.87 -0.26 17.69
C VAL A 126 0.23 -1.56 17.21
N SER A 127 0.93 -2.26 16.33
CA SER A 127 0.41 -3.44 15.64
C SER A 127 0.41 -4.71 16.50
N LEU A 128 1.23 -4.75 17.57
CA LEU A 128 1.29 -5.90 18.47
C LEU A 128 0.08 -5.92 19.39
N ARG A 129 -0.74 -6.97 19.29
CA ARG A 129 -1.75 -7.27 20.30
C ARG A 129 -1.12 -8.06 21.44
N PHE A 130 -0.91 -7.41 22.58
CA PHE A 130 -0.55 -8.10 23.83
C PHE A 130 -1.77 -8.82 24.41
N GLY A 131 -2.18 -9.92 23.82
CA GLY A 131 -3.30 -10.74 24.26
C GLY A 131 -2.90 -12.21 24.48
N ARG A 132 -3.63 -12.88 25.36
CA ARG A 132 -3.35 -14.20 25.96
C ARG A 132 -3.23 -15.38 24.97
N ASN A 133 -3.36 -15.19 23.67
CA ASN A 133 -3.41 -16.26 22.65
C ASN A 133 -2.42 -16.07 21.48
N MET A 134 -1.20 -15.61 21.72
CA MET A 134 -0.11 -15.72 20.73
C MET A 134 0.36 -17.16 20.55
N LYS A 135 -0.53 -18.12 20.31
CA LYS A 135 -0.12 -19.54 20.30
C LYS A 135 0.29 -20.11 18.95
N THR A 136 0.18 -19.37 17.85
CA THR A 136 0.72 -19.86 16.57
C THR A 136 1.24 -18.69 15.74
N PHE A 137 2.55 -18.57 15.66
CA PHE A 137 3.18 -17.76 14.62
C PHE A 137 2.81 -18.37 13.26
N LYS A 138 1.97 -17.68 12.49
CA LYS A 138 1.47 -18.18 11.20
C LYS A 138 2.55 -18.00 10.16
N THR A 139 3.46 -18.97 10.06
CA THR A 139 4.62 -18.94 9.15
C THR A 139 4.21 -18.66 7.70
N ARG A 140 3.09 -19.20 7.26
CA ARG A 140 2.56 -18.96 5.91
C ARG A 140 2.18 -17.50 5.67
N LEU A 141 1.52 -16.86 6.66
CA LEU A 141 1.17 -15.44 6.59
C LEU A 141 2.43 -14.57 6.59
N ALA A 142 3.37 -14.87 7.49
CA ALA A 142 4.65 -14.15 7.55
C ALA A 142 5.40 -14.23 6.23
N ALA A 143 5.54 -15.44 5.66
CA ALA A 143 6.20 -15.63 4.36
C ALA A 143 5.49 -14.83 3.25
N LEU A 144 4.14 -14.88 3.19
CA LEU A 144 3.37 -14.14 2.21
C LEU A 144 3.60 -12.63 2.32
N MET A 145 3.55 -12.08 3.54
CA MET A 145 3.67 -10.65 3.78
C MET A 145 5.10 -10.12 3.64
N VAL A 146 6.10 -10.91 4.05
CA VAL A 146 7.51 -10.55 3.82
C VAL A 146 7.81 -10.54 2.31
N THR A 147 7.31 -11.52 1.56
CA THR A 147 7.42 -11.55 0.09
C THR A 147 6.68 -10.34 -0.54
N CYS A 148 5.49 -10.02 -0.06
CA CYS A 148 4.74 -8.83 -0.47
C CYS A 148 5.58 -7.55 -0.27
N SER A 149 6.14 -7.35 0.92
CA SER A 149 6.96 -6.17 1.25
C SER A 149 8.22 -6.07 0.39
N LEU A 150 8.87 -7.20 0.11
CA LEU A 150 10.03 -7.24 -0.79
C LEU A 150 9.63 -6.87 -2.23
N ILE A 151 8.57 -7.45 -2.76
CA ILE A 151 8.07 -7.15 -4.11
C ILE A 151 7.71 -5.66 -4.23
N MET A 152 7.02 -5.10 -3.24
CA MET A 152 6.67 -3.68 -3.22
C MET A 152 7.91 -2.77 -3.10
N ALA A 153 8.93 -3.17 -2.34
CA ALA A 153 10.19 -2.44 -2.25
C ALA A 153 10.95 -2.44 -3.58
N VAL A 154 10.98 -3.58 -4.28
CA VAL A 154 11.58 -3.69 -5.63
C VAL A 154 10.81 -2.82 -6.63
N SER A 155 9.48 -2.87 -6.63
CA SER A 155 8.65 -2.00 -7.48
C SER A 155 8.96 -0.51 -7.24
N SER A 156 9.00 -0.09 -5.97
CA SER A 156 9.32 1.29 -5.60
C SER A 156 10.73 1.71 -5.99
N LEU A 157 11.71 0.80 -5.91
CA LEU A 157 13.07 1.05 -6.34
C LEU A 157 13.13 1.28 -7.86
N ILE A 158 12.52 0.40 -8.65
CA ILE A 158 12.47 0.54 -10.12
C ILE A 158 11.81 1.86 -10.47
N PHE A 159 10.66 2.18 -9.86
CA PHE A 159 10.00 3.47 -10.05
C PHE A 159 10.96 4.63 -9.80
N LYS A 160 11.64 4.66 -8.64
CA LYS A 160 12.56 5.73 -8.28
C LYS A 160 13.70 5.88 -9.26
N VAL A 161 14.33 4.78 -9.67
CA VAL A 161 15.44 4.78 -10.66
C VAL A 161 15.01 5.45 -11.96
N PHE A 162 13.84 5.10 -12.47
CA PHE A 162 13.37 5.64 -13.76
C PHE A 162 12.76 7.03 -13.64
N ALA A 163 12.07 7.35 -12.54
CA ALA A 163 11.53 8.69 -12.31
C ALA A 163 12.63 9.75 -12.19
N LEU A 164 13.82 9.39 -11.68
CA LEU A 164 14.99 10.25 -11.64
C LEU A 164 15.73 10.37 -12.98
N ARG A 165 15.67 9.35 -13.85
CA ARG A 165 16.42 9.29 -15.11
C ARG A 165 15.62 9.75 -16.32
N VAL A 166 14.34 9.41 -16.35
CA VAL A 166 13.45 9.65 -17.49
C VAL A 166 12.55 10.84 -17.20
N GLU A 167 11.66 10.72 -16.24
CA GLU A 167 10.73 11.75 -15.76
C GLU A 167 9.60 11.09 -14.95
N PHE A 168 8.96 11.85 -14.06
CA PHE A 168 7.91 11.36 -13.14
C PHE A 168 6.66 10.85 -13.87
N TRP A 169 6.08 11.67 -14.75
CA TRP A 169 4.82 11.33 -15.42
C TRP A 169 4.98 10.20 -16.43
N THR A 170 6.11 10.19 -17.13
CA THR A 170 6.48 9.10 -18.04
C THR A 170 6.62 7.78 -17.28
N THR A 171 7.31 7.79 -16.14
CA THR A 171 7.47 6.60 -15.30
C THR A 171 6.12 6.16 -14.70
N THR A 172 5.29 7.12 -14.27
CA THR A 172 3.94 6.82 -13.74
C THR A 172 3.06 6.22 -14.83
N PHE A 173 3.08 6.76 -16.04
CA PHE A 173 2.31 6.26 -17.18
C PHE A 173 2.63 4.79 -17.47
N TRP A 174 3.89 4.45 -17.67
CA TRP A 174 4.29 3.09 -18.01
C TRP A 174 4.14 2.11 -16.84
N MET A 175 4.25 2.59 -15.61
CA MET A 175 3.88 1.79 -14.45
C MET A 175 2.38 1.47 -14.43
N PHE A 176 1.51 2.44 -14.73
CA PHE A 176 0.06 2.22 -14.88
C PHE A 176 -0.27 1.29 -16.04
N VAL A 177 0.47 1.36 -17.15
CA VAL A 177 0.36 0.35 -18.24
C VAL A 177 0.65 -1.05 -17.70
N GLY A 178 1.70 -1.23 -16.90
CA GLY A 178 2.02 -2.51 -16.25
C GLY A 178 0.91 -2.99 -15.30
N GLU A 179 0.34 -2.09 -14.50
CA GLU A 179 -0.80 -2.39 -13.63
C GLU A 179 -2.03 -2.81 -14.46
N GLY A 180 -2.29 -2.14 -15.58
CA GLY A 180 -3.34 -2.50 -16.54
C GLY A 180 -3.12 -3.85 -17.23
N ILE A 181 -1.88 -4.17 -17.60
CA ILE A 181 -1.50 -5.49 -18.15
C ILE A 181 -1.82 -6.58 -17.13
N PHE A 182 -1.45 -6.40 -15.86
CA PHE A 182 -1.77 -7.34 -14.79
C PHE A 182 -3.29 -7.55 -14.66
N GLY A 183 -4.07 -6.47 -14.64
CA GLY A 183 -5.52 -6.54 -14.62
C GLY A 183 -6.09 -7.29 -15.83
N THR A 184 -5.55 -7.05 -17.03
CA THR A 184 -5.95 -7.74 -18.26
C THR A 184 -5.68 -9.25 -18.16
N VAL A 185 -4.53 -9.63 -17.64
CA VAL A 185 -4.18 -11.05 -17.41
C VAL A 185 -5.17 -11.71 -16.43
N LEU A 186 -5.54 -11.01 -15.35
CA LEU A 186 -6.58 -11.51 -14.42
C LEU A 186 -7.94 -11.68 -15.12
N LEU A 187 -8.34 -10.74 -16.00
CA LEU A 187 -9.59 -10.84 -16.77
C LEU A 187 -9.58 -12.00 -17.78
N MET A 188 -8.42 -12.49 -18.22
CA MET A 188 -8.33 -13.67 -19.05
C MET A 188 -8.69 -14.96 -18.30
N ILE A 189 -8.63 -14.94 -16.97
CA ILE A 189 -9.05 -16.07 -16.12
C ILE A 189 -10.58 -16.07 -16.02
N PRO A 190 -11.27 -17.12 -16.54
CA PRO A 190 -12.73 -17.12 -16.66
C PRO A 190 -13.47 -16.95 -15.32
N SER A 191 -12.90 -17.47 -14.22
CA SER A 191 -13.47 -17.34 -12.88
C SER A 191 -13.52 -15.87 -12.43
N TYR A 192 -12.40 -15.15 -12.53
CA TYR A 192 -12.33 -13.74 -12.14
C TYR A 192 -13.17 -12.85 -13.03
N ARG A 193 -13.12 -13.08 -14.35
CA ARG A 193 -13.96 -12.36 -15.31
C ARG A 193 -15.44 -12.50 -15.01
N ARG A 194 -15.92 -13.71 -14.73
CA ARG A 194 -17.34 -13.93 -14.41
C ARG A 194 -17.73 -13.20 -13.13
N GLN A 195 -16.95 -13.34 -12.06
CA GLN A 195 -17.21 -12.66 -10.80
C GLN A 195 -17.23 -11.14 -10.98
N PHE A 196 -16.23 -10.57 -11.67
CA PHE A 196 -16.15 -9.13 -11.94
C PHE A 196 -17.36 -8.62 -12.71
N LEU A 197 -17.75 -9.29 -13.83
CA LEU A 197 -18.91 -8.91 -14.62
C LEU A 197 -20.22 -9.08 -13.84
N THR A 198 -20.33 -10.10 -12.99
CA THR A 198 -21.49 -10.28 -12.12
C THR A 198 -21.59 -9.13 -11.12
N LEU A 199 -20.50 -8.77 -10.47
CA LEU A 199 -20.47 -7.63 -9.54
C LEU A 199 -20.87 -6.31 -10.21
N LEU A 200 -20.38 -6.04 -11.42
CA LEU A 200 -20.76 -4.85 -12.19
C LEU A 200 -22.27 -4.83 -12.56
N ARG A 201 -22.89 -6.00 -12.76
CA ARG A 201 -24.30 -6.09 -13.17
C ARG A 201 -25.28 -6.12 -11.99
N THR A 202 -24.90 -6.77 -10.90
CA THR A 202 -25.80 -7.06 -9.77
C THR A 202 -25.68 -6.04 -8.64
N ASN A 203 -24.59 -5.27 -8.60
CA ASN A 203 -24.36 -4.38 -7.48
C ASN A 203 -24.83 -2.96 -7.76
N THR A 204 -25.42 -2.44 -6.70
CA THR A 204 -25.98 -1.09 -6.63
C THR A 204 -24.93 -0.02 -6.90
N ALA A 205 -25.38 1.13 -7.39
CA ALA A 205 -24.57 2.34 -7.54
C ALA A 205 -23.74 2.66 -6.28
N ALA A 206 -24.20 2.25 -5.11
CA ALA A 206 -23.50 2.41 -3.83
C ALA A 206 -22.16 1.66 -3.77
N LEU A 207 -22.10 0.38 -4.20
CA LEU A 207 -20.83 -0.36 -4.20
C LEU A 207 -19.83 0.27 -5.17
N LEU A 208 -20.30 0.58 -6.39
CA LEU A 208 -19.42 1.16 -7.41
C LEU A 208 -18.90 2.53 -6.98
N SER A 209 -19.73 3.36 -6.34
CA SER A 209 -19.32 4.68 -5.86
C SER A 209 -18.31 4.58 -4.69
N ILE A 210 -18.55 3.68 -3.72
CA ILE A 210 -17.62 3.48 -2.60
C ILE A 210 -16.28 2.95 -3.12
N ASN A 211 -16.31 1.96 -4.02
CA ASN A 211 -15.09 1.40 -4.57
C ASN A 211 -14.32 2.41 -5.44
N ALA A 212 -15.02 3.16 -6.31
CA ALA A 212 -14.39 4.22 -7.09
C ALA A 212 -13.78 5.32 -6.18
N SER A 213 -14.49 5.71 -5.12
CA SER A 213 -13.95 6.67 -4.14
C SER A 213 -12.71 6.14 -3.43
N ASN A 214 -12.72 4.85 -3.06
CA ASN A 214 -11.56 4.20 -2.46
C ASN A 214 -10.36 4.19 -3.41
N GLU A 215 -10.59 3.82 -4.67
CA GLU A 215 -9.53 3.78 -5.67
C GLU A 215 -8.97 5.18 -5.99
N LEU A 216 -9.80 6.23 -6.02
CA LEU A 216 -9.33 7.61 -6.17
C LEU A 216 -8.47 8.06 -4.98
N VAL A 217 -8.86 7.71 -3.76
CA VAL A 217 -8.08 7.98 -2.55
C VAL A 217 -6.75 7.21 -2.58
N ASN A 218 -6.79 5.93 -2.99
CA ASN A 218 -5.61 5.09 -3.14
C ASN A 218 -4.66 5.61 -4.22
N LEU A 219 -5.20 6.02 -5.36
CA LEU A 219 -4.45 6.65 -6.45
C LEU A 219 -3.74 7.93 -5.97
N GLY A 220 -4.46 8.82 -5.28
CA GLY A 220 -3.89 10.04 -4.70
C GLY A 220 -2.78 9.74 -3.68
N GLY A 221 -3.00 8.76 -2.80
CA GLY A 221 -1.98 8.27 -1.86
C GLY A 221 -0.75 7.70 -2.56
N GLY A 222 -0.97 6.90 -3.61
CA GLY A 222 0.06 6.31 -4.45
C GLY A 222 0.90 7.35 -5.19
N LEU A 223 0.26 8.32 -5.83
CA LEU A 223 0.95 9.42 -6.51
C LEU A 223 1.77 10.26 -5.53
N GLY A 224 1.20 10.59 -4.36
CA GLY A 224 1.93 11.32 -3.33
C GLY A 224 3.16 10.55 -2.82
N ASN A 225 3.03 9.24 -2.60
CA ASN A 225 4.16 8.39 -2.21
C ASN A 225 5.24 8.31 -3.31
N ARG A 226 4.83 8.14 -4.57
CA ARG A 226 5.74 8.14 -5.73
C ARG A 226 6.47 9.47 -5.86
N TYR A 227 5.79 10.59 -5.67
CA TYR A 227 6.42 11.91 -5.69
C TYR A 227 7.42 12.09 -4.55
N ALA A 228 7.10 11.61 -3.36
CA ALA A 228 8.01 11.63 -2.23
C ALA A 228 9.31 10.86 -2.49
N LEU A 229 9.28 9.80 -3.31
CA LEU A 229 10.48 9.04 -3.71
C LEU A 229 11.48 9.87 -4.53
N LEU A 230 11.04 10.94 -5.19
CA LEU A 230 11.94 11.88 -5.86
C LEU A 230 12.64 12.82 -4.89
N LEU A 231 11.99 13.12 -3.76
CA LEU A 231 12.44 14.15 -2.81
C LEU A 231 13.33 13.59 -1.70
N ALA A 232 13.26 12.29 -1.42
CA ALA A 232 13.93 11.68 -0.29
C ALA A 232 14.42 10.25 -0.57
N PRO A 233 15.37 9.72 0.19
CA PRO A 233 15.80 8.33 0.13
C PRO A 233 14.63 7.36 0.25
N LEU A 234 14.68 6.25 -0.52
CA LEU A 234 13.62 5.24 -0.60
C LEU A 234 13.25 4.70 0.78
N SER A 235 14.25 4.37 1.60
CA SER A 235 14.06 3.86 2.95
C SER A 235 13.35 4.85 3.88
N LEU A 236 13.65 6.15 3.76
CA LEU A 236 13.00 7.19 4.56
C LEU A 236 11.54 7.39 4.16
N VAL A 237 11.24 7.40 2.86
CA VAL A 237 9.86 7.48 2.36
C VAL A 237 9.05 6.31 2.88
N GLN A 238 9.59 5.10 2.84
CA GLN A 238 8.91 3.91 3.35
C GLN A 238 8.78 3.94 4.88
N ALA A 239 9.80 4.40 5.62
CA ALA A 239 9.74 4.55 7.07
C ALA A 239 8.65 5.56 7.47
N ILE A 240 8.60 6.73 6.82
CA ILE A 240 7.53 7.71 7.03
C ILE A 240 6.17 7.11 6.62
N GLY A 241 6.11 6.35 5.53
CA GLY A 241 4.92 5.60 5.12
C GLY A 241 4.37 4.69 6.22
N SER A 242 5.23 4.13 7.08
CA SER A 242 4.84 3.30 8.22
C SER A 242 3.98 4.04 9.25
N THR A 243 4.00 5.39 9.27
CA THR A 243 3.10 6.21 10.11
C THR A 243 1.63 5.99 9.73
N THR A 244 1.34 5.46 8.55
CA THR A 244 -0.02 5.08 8.12
C THR A 244 -0.70 4.20 9.16
N THR A 245 0.03 3.30 9.83
CA THR A 245 -0.51 2.43 10.89
C THR A 245 -1.11 3.23 12.05
N LEU A 246 -0.49 4.35 12.44
CA LEU A 246 -1.05 5.25 13.47
C LEU A 246 -2.35 5.92 13.00
N PHE A 247 -2.39 6.36 11.75
CA PHE A 247 -3.59 6.97 11.19
C PHE A 247 -4.71 5.96 11.01
N VAL A 248 -4.41 4.72 10.60
CA VAL A 248 -5.38 3.62 10.56
C VAL A 248 -6.00 3.43 11.93
N PHE A 249 -5.16 3.39 12.97
CA PHE A 249 -5.67 3.28 14.33
C PHE A 249 -6.52 4.51 14.73
N ALA A 250 -6.01 5.72 14.56
CA ALA A 250 -6.73 6.94 14.93
C ALA A 250 -8.10 7.03 14.23
N PHE A 251 -8.15 6.71 12.95
CA PHE A 251 -9.41 6.65 12.21
C PHE A 251 -10.31 5.51 12.68
N GLY A 252 -9.76 4.33 13.02
CA GLY A 252 -10.51 3.23 13.61
C GLY A 252 -11.20 3.63 14.91
N VAL A 253 -10.50 4.37 15.80
CA VAL A 253 -11.11 4.93 17.03
C VAL A 253 -12.23 5.91 16.69
N VAL A 254 -11.99 6.88 15.80
CA VAL A 254 -12.99 7.86 15.39
C VAL A 254 -14.21 7.16 14.78
N LEU A 255 -14.00 6.20 13.90
CA LEU A 255 -15.08 5.43 13.29
C LEU A 255 -15.86 4.63 14.33
N SER A 256 -15.19 3.99 15.29
CA SER A 256 -15.83 3.22 16.36
C SER A 256 -16.70 4.08 17.28
N VAL A 257 -16.31 5.35 17.50
CA VAL A 257 -17.07 6.29 18.36
C VAL A 257 -18.24 6.91 17.60
N PHE A 258 -18.02 7.40 16.38
CA PHE A 258 -19.04 8.16 15.63
C PHE A 258 -19.85 7.30 14.65
N PHE A 259 -19.29 6.17 14.19
CA PHE A 259 -19.90 5.29 13.18
C PHE A 259 -19.77 3.81 13.58
N PRO A 260 -20.42 3.36 14.69
CA PRO A 260 -20.22 2.00 15.23
C PRO A 260 -20.61 0.85 14.27
N TRP A 261 -21.36 1.16 13.19
CA TRP A 261 -21.70 0.19 12.13
C TRP A 261 -20.58 -0.07 11.13
N PHE A 262 -19.54 0.80 11.10
CA PHE A 262 -18.41 0.68 10.19
C PHE A 262 -17.27 -0.20 10.75
N GLY A 263 -17.23 -0.39 12.05
CA GLY A 263 -16.26 -1.21 12.77
C GLY A 263 -16.25 -0.88 14.26
N ARG A 264 -15.99 -1.88 15.09
CA ARG A 264 -15.79 -1.67 16.53
C ARG A 264 -14.37 -2.06 16.90
N GLU A 265 -13.55 -1.09 17.28
CA GLU A 265 -12.30 -1.35 17.96
C GLU A 265 -12.52 -1.42 19.47
N THR A 266 -11.91 -2.42 20.12
CA THR A 266 -11.91 -2.51 21.57
C THR A 266 -10.98 -1.44 22.14
N LEU A 267 -11.53 -0.51 22.93
CA LEU A 267 -10.78 0.60 23.55
C LEU A 267 -10.47 0.23 25.01
N SER A 268 -9.53 -0.68 25.24
CA SER A 268 -9.03 -0.92 26.60
C SER A 268 -8.02 0.15 27.02
N GLY A 269 -7.92 0.47 28.33
CA GLY A 269 -6.97 1.45 28.83
C GLY A 269 -5.51 1.11 28.51
N TRP A 270 -5.19 -0.19 28.45
CA TRP A 270 -3.87 -0.67 28.05
C TRP A 270 -3.57 -0.40 26.57
N GLU A 271 -4.54 -0.62 25.69
CA GLU A 271 -4.39 -0.33 24.27
C GLU A 271 -4.18 1.16 24.01
N LEU A 272 -4.89 2.03 24.75
CA LEU A 272 -4.71 3.47 24.66
C LEU A 272 -3.30 3.90 25.10
N LEU A 273 -2.78 3.34 26.19
CA LEU A 273 -1.41 3.60 26.63
C LEU A 273 -0.38 3.14 25.60
N GLN A 274 -0.52 1.91 25.09
CA GLN A 274 0.34 1.35 24.06
C GLN A 274 0.40 2.25 22.81
N LYS A 275 -0.75 2.73 22.37
CA LYS A 275 -0.88 3.57 21.20
C LYS A 275 -0.35 4.99 21.43
N GLY A 276 -0.51 5.51 22.65
CA GLY A 276 0.11 6.77 23.08
C GLY A 276 1.64 6.72 23.05
N VAL A 277 2.24 5.67 23.61
CA VAL A 277 3.69 5.44 23.56
C VAL A 277 4.18 5.31 22.10
N ALA A 278 3.46 4.55 21.28
CA ALA A 278 3.79 4.40 19.87
C ALA A 278 3.74 5.74 19.11
N ALA A 279 2.73 6.58 19.38
CA ALA A 279 2.61 7.91 18.76
C ALA A 279 3.81 8.80 19.11
N VAL A 280 4.29 8.77 20.37
CA VAL A 280 5.48 9.50 20.80
C VAL A 280 6.73 8.99 20.09
N LEU A 281 6.93 7.67 19.99
CA LEU A 281 8.06 7.08 19.28
C LEU A 281 8.08 7.50 17.81
N VAL A 282 6.94 7.41 17.13
CA VAL A 282 6.83 7.79 15.73
C VAL A 282 7.04 9.29 15.53
N ALA A 283 6.44 10.15 16.36
CA ALA A 283 6.63 11.60 16.26
C ALA A 283 8.10 12.00 16.48
N THR A 284 8.77 11.39 17.45
CA THR A 284 10.22 11.59 17.70
C THR A 284 11.04 11.10 16.49
N GLY A 285 10.71 9.94 15.95
CA GLY A 285 11.38 9.39 14.77
C GLY A 285 11.23 10.28 13.55
N VAL A 286 10.03 10.79 13.26
CA VAL A 286 9.78 11.74 12.16
C VAL A 286 10.58 13.03 12.36
N ALA A 287 10.61 13.58 13.58
CA ALA A 287 11.39 14.78 13.88
C ALA A 287 12.92 14.59 13.69
N LEU A 288 13.44 13.37 13.94
CA LEU A 288 14.84 13.04 13.68
C LEU A 288 15.15 12.87 12.19
N VAL A 289 14.21 12.34 11.40
CA VAL A 289 14.37 12.13 9.96
C VAL A 289 14.32 13.45 9.19
N THR A 290 13.49 14.39 9.63
CA THR A 290 13.21 15.65 8.90
C THR A 290 14.15 16.80 9.23
N ARG A 291 14.97 16.67 10.26
CA ARG A 291 16.01 17.63 10.65
C ARG A 291 17.41 17.14 10.26
#